data_ae3cb48f99694d61f97e16a83e25d66c
#
_entry.id   ae3cb48f99694d61f97e16a83e25d66c
#
_cell.length_a   1.000
_cell.length_b   1.000
_cell.length_c   1.000
_cell.angle_alpha   90.00
_cell.angle_beta   90.00
_cell.angle_gamma   90.00
#
_symmetry.space_group_name_H-M   'P 1'
#
loop_
_entity.id
_entity.type
_entity.pdbx_description
1 polymer ?
#
loop_
_entity_poly.entity_id
_entity_poly.type
_entity_poly.pdbx_seq_one_letter_code
_entity_poly.pdbx_strand_id
1 'polypeptide(L)'
;MADYWSETGKMFSSLIQKPKMTEKLLKKPPPKYIYDIILNTMSKTGFPKGLFTPEEEDHKYFEADAHHKLDILQKAIDITKIVMNENFDIKCTNILKGEQPEKTNYFLRFRYQ
;
A
#
# COMPACT_ATOMS: atom_id res chain seq x y z
N MET A 1 -4.01 -23.65 -6.43
CA MET A 1 -3.21 -22.48 -6.78
C MET A 1 -3.45 -21.34 -5.80
N ALA A 2 -2.37 -20.78 -5.30
CA ALA A 2 -2.50 -19.62 -4.42
C ALA A 2 -2.84 -18.39 -5.25
N ASP A 3 -3.91 -17.73 -4.88
CA ASP A 3 -4.28 -16.49 -5.52
C ASP A 3 -3.35 -15.36 -5.04
N TYR A 4 -3.04 -14.42 -5.92
CA TYR A 4 -2.14 -13.31 -5.59
C TYR A 4 -2.63 -12.51 -4.38
N TRP A 5 -3.94 -12.45 -4.15
CA TRP A 5 -4.55 -11.67 -3.06
C TRP A 5 -4.59 -12.45 -1.74
N SER A 6 -4.61 -13.77 -1.80
CA SER A 6 -4.78 -14.62 -0.62
C SER A 6 -3.60 -14.49 0.35
N GLU A 7 -2.39 -14.51 -0.18
CA GLU A 7 -1.18 -14.38 0.63
C GLU A 7 -1.08 -12.99 1.28
N THR A 8 -1.47 -11.96 0.55
CA THR A 8 -1.50 -10.60 1.08
C THR A 8 -2.45 -10.53 2.28
N GLY A 9 -3.63 -11.12 2.15
CA GLY A 9 -4.61 -11.15 3.22
C GLY A 9 -4.08 -11.86 4.46
N LYS A 10 -3.42 -12.99 4.28
CA LYS A 10 -2.85 -13.75 5.40
C LYS A 10 -1.79 -12.95 6.14
N MET A 11 -0.89 -12.32 5.39
CA MET A 11 0.19 -11.54 5.99
C MET A 11 -0.32 -10.37 6.81
N PHE A 12 -1.21 -9.57 6.23
CA PHE A 12 -1.68 -8.37 6.90
C PHE A 12 -2.73 -8.63 7.97
N SER A 13 -3.51 -9.71 7.87
CA SER A 13 -4.48 -10.06 8.90
C SER A 13 -3.85 -10.30 10.25
N SER A 14 -2.62 -10.84 10.26
CA SER A 14 -1.91 -11.08 11.52
C SER A 14 -1.13 -9.87 11.99
N LEU A 15 -0.88 -8.91 11.11
CA LEU A 15 -0.06 -7.74 11.42
C LEU A 15 -0.89 -6.54 11.87
N ILE A 16 -1.98 -6.25 11.16
CA ILE A 16 -2.81 -5.07 11.42
C ILE A 16 -4.27 -5.47 11.54
N GLN A 17 -5.02 -4.71 12.34
CA GLN A 17 -6.44 -4.95 12.53
C GLN A 17 -7.29 -4.19 11.52
N LYS A 18 -6.80 -3.07 11.04
CA LYS A 18 -7.47 -2.22 10.06
C LYS A 18 -6.51 -1.86 8.96
N PRO A 19 -6.96 -1.74 7.72
CA PRO A 19 -8.29 -2.11 7.25
C PRO A 19 -8.48 -3.62 7.22
N LYS A 20 -9.74 -4.07 7.17
CA LYS A 20 -10.05 -5.49 7.15
C LYS A 20 -9.63 -6.11 5.82
N MET A 21 -8.97 -7.25 5.88
CA MET A 21 -8.52 -7.96 4.68
C MET A 21 -9.67 -8.76 4.10
N THR A 22 -10.27 -8.26 3.02
CA THR A 22 -11.37 -8.95 2.34
C THR A 22 -10.95 -9.31 0.92
N GLU A 23 -11.51 -10.42 0.41
CA GLU A 23 -11.23 -10.88 -0.95
C GLU A 23 -11.54 -9.80 -1.99
N LYS A 24 -12.71 -9.18 -1.86
CA LYS A 24 -13.16 -8.17 -2.81
C LYS A 24 -12.17 -7.00 -2.89
N LEU A 25 -11.71 -6.50 -1.75
CA LEU A 25 -10.81 -5.37 -1.71
C LEU A 25 -9.38 -5.75 -2.12
N LEU A 26 -8.94 -6.95 -1.77
CA LEU A 26 -7.60 -7.41 -2.12
C LEU A 26 -7.45 -7.75 -3.59
N LYS A 27 -8.50 -8.23 -4.22
CA LYS A 27 -8.46 -8.57 -5.66
C LYS A 27 -8.27 -7.34 -6.54
N LYS A 28 -8.85 -6.21 -6.13
CA LYS A 28 -8.69 -4.94 -6.84
C LYS A 28 -8.63 -3.82 -5.82
N PRO A 29 -7.47 -3.62 -5.19
CA PRO A 29 -7.36 -2.66 -4.08
C PRO A 29 -7.58 -1.22 -4.54
N PRO A 30 -8.53 -0.50 -3.91
CA PRO A 30 -8.66 0.93 -4.18
C PRO A 30 -7.48 1.69 -3.56
N PRO A 31 -7.17 2.89 -4.08
CA PRO A 31 -6.05 3.68 -3.55
C PRO A 31 -6.15 3.94 -2.04
N LYS A 32 -7.33 4.25 -1.55
CA LYS A 32 -7.53 4.51 -0.12
C LYS A 32 -7.23 3.27 0.72
N TYR A 33 -7.62 2.09 0.23
CA TYR A 33 -7.37 0.83 0.92
C TYR A 33 -5.88 0.58 1.07
N ILE A 34 -5.12 0.82 0.00
CA ILE A 34 -3.67 0.67 0.00
C ILE A 34 -3.03 1.68 0.95
N TYR A 35 -3.50 2.92 0.91
CA TYR A 35 -3.04 3.98 1.80
C TYR A 35 -3.26 3.59 3.27
N ASP A 36 -4.45 3.08 3.60
CA ASP A 36 -4.78 2.65 4.96
C ASP A 36 -3.87 1.50 5.41
N ILE A 37 -3.60 0.54 4.54
CA ILE A 37 -2.69 -0.57 4.85
C ILE A 37 -1.29 -0.02 5.16
N ILE A 38 -0.80 0.88 4.33
CA ILE A 38 0.53 1.48 4.51
C ILE A 38 0.62 2.22 5.84
N LEU A 39 -0.37 3.07 6.14
CA LEU A 39 -0.36 3.84 7.38
C LEU A 39 -0.42 2.94 8.62
N ASN A 40 -1.31 1.94 8.59
CA ASN A 40 -1.45 1.05 9.74
C ASN A 40 -0.21 0.17 9.93
N THR A 41 0.42 -0.25 8.83
CA THR A 41 1.66 -1.01 8.89
C THR A 41 2.79 -0.17 9.45
N MET A 42 2.90 1.09 9.04
CA MET A 42 3.89 2.02 9.57
C MET A 42 3.70 2.24 11.07
N SER A 43 2.46 2.41 11.50
CA SER A 43 2.14 2.60 12.90
C SER A 43 2.50 1.37 13.73
N LYS A 44 2.28 0.18 13.18
CA LYS A 44 2.52 -1.08 13.89
C LYS A 44 4.00 -1.44 13.93
N THR A 45 4.71 -1.25 12.82
CA THR A 45 6.10 -1.69 12.69
C THR A 45 7.12 -0.56 12.89
N GLY A 46 6.69 0.69 12.80
CA GLY A 46 7.60 1.84 12.84
C GLY A 46 8.39 2.05 11.56
N PHE A 47 8.08 1.32 10.50
CA PHE A 47 8.82 1.39 9.24
C PHE A 47 7.90 1.75 8.07
N PRO A 48 8.31 2.65 7.19
CA PRO A 48 9.47 3.55 7.32
C PRO A 48 9.10 4.75 8.20
N LYS A 49 10.02 5.12 9.06
CA LYS A 49 9.80 6.24 9.97
C LYS A 49 10.07 7.56 9.25
N GLY A 50 9.13 8.49 9.40
CA GLY A 50 9.31 9.82 8.83
C GLY A 50 9.11 9.92 7.33
N LEU A 51 8.50 8.89 6.71
CA LEU A 51 8.25 8.91 5.26
C LEU A 51 7.26 10.00 4.86
N PHE A 52 6.18 10.11 5.62
CA PHE A 52 5.11 11.06 5.31
C PHE A 52 5.13 12.23 6.27
N THR A 53 4.72 13.40 5.76
CA THR A 53 4.47 14.56 6.62
C THR A 53 3.17 14.34 7.38
N PRO A 54 2.93 15.10 8.48
CA PRO A 54 1.64 15.00 9.18
C PRO A 54 0.45 15.22 8.27
N GLU A 55 0.57 16.11 7.28
CA GLU A 55 -0.50 16.35 6.31
C GLU A 55 -0.75 15.11 5.45
N GLU A 56 0.31 14.44 5.01
CA GLU A 56 0.22 13.26 4.17
C GLU A 56 -0.38 12.07 4.92
N GLU A 57 -0.33 12.07 6.23
CA GLU A 57 -0.94 11.03 7.07
C GLU A 57 -2.42 11.28 7.32
N ASP A 58 -2.93 12.45 6.91
CA ASP A 58 -4.34 12.81 7.07
C ASP A 58 -5.15 12.30 5.88
N HIS A 59 -6.18 11.50 6.17
CA HIS A 59 -7.04 10.94 5.13
C HIS A 59 -7.70 12.03 4.29
N LYS A 60 -8.02 13.16 4.88
CA LYS A 60 -8.62 14.27 4.15
C LYS A 60 -7.68 14.82 3.09
N TYR A 61 -6.40 14.93 3.43
CA TYR A 61 -5.38 15.38 2.48
C TYR A 61 -5.25 14.39 1.32
N PHE A 62 -5.20 13.10 1.64
CA PHE A 62 -5.08 12.06 0.63
C PHE A 62 -6.27 12.08 -0.33
N GLU A 63 -7.48 12.24 0.19
CA GLU A 63 -8.71 12.19 -0.60
C GLU A 63 -8.98 13.49 -1.36
N ALA A 64 -8.33 14.59 -1.00
CA ALA A 64 -8.66 15.91 -1.53
C ALA A 64 -8.29 16.08 -3.00
N ASP A 65 -7.26 15.39 -3.48
CA ASP A 65 -6.71 15.65 -4.81
C ASP A 65 -5.99 14.43 -5.34
N ALA A 66 -6.12 14.17 -6.65
CA ALA A 66 -5.45 13.04 -7.28
C ALA A 66 -3.92 13.16 -7.21
N HIS A 67 -3.39 14.39 -7.26
CA HIS A 67 -1.94 14.61 -7.12
C HIS A 67 -1.44 14.19 -5.75
N HIS A 68 -2.22 14.45 -4.69
CA HIS A 68 -1.88 14.00 -3.34
C HIS A 68 -1.78 12.49 -3.28
N LYS A 69 -2.75 11.81 -3.88
CA LYS A 69 -2.77 10.34 -3.92
C LYS A 69 -1.54 9.79 -4.64
N LEU A 70 -1.23 10.38 -5.80
CA LEU A 70 -0.08 9.93 -6.59
C LEU A 70 1.23 10.17 -5.85
N ASP A 71 1.40 11.34 -5.25
CA ASP A 71 2.63 11.67 -4.52
C ASP A 71 2.86 10.73 -3.35
N ILE A 72 1.81 10.47 -2.58
CA ILE A 72 1.89 9.60 -1.40
C ILE A 72 2.20 8.15 -1.81
N LEU A 73 1.49 7.65 -2.83
CA LEU A 73 1.71 6.30 -3.31
C LEU A 73 3.10 6.15 -3.93
N GLN A 74 3.57 7.15 -4.65
CA GLN A 74 4.90 7.12 -5.25
C GLN A 74 6.00 7.10 -4.19
N LYS A 75 5.85 7.87 -3.11
CA LYS A 75 6.80 7.83 -2.01
C LYS A 75 6.89 6.43 -1.41
N ALA A 76 5.75 5.79 -1.21
CA ALA A 76 5.71 4.44 -0.64
C ALA A 76 6.40 3.44 -1.56
N ILE A 77 6.17 3.54 -2.87
CA ILE A 77 6.81 2.66 -3.84
C ILE A 77 8.32 2.88 -3.86
N ASP A 78 8.75 4.14 -3.92
CA ASP A 78 10.16 4.50 -4.03
C ASP A 78 10.96 4.02 -2.81
N ILE A 79 10.45 4.28 -1.60
CA ILE A 79 11.18 3.86 -0.40
C ILE A 79 11.26 2.34 -0.30
N THR A 80 10.22 1.65 -0.73
CA THR A 80 10.22 0.18 -0.71
C THR A 80 11.25 -0.37 -1.70
N LYS A 81 11.35 0.22 -2.89
CA LYS A 81 12.37 -0.17 -3.87
C LYS A 81 13.78 0.01 -3.31
N ILE A 82 14.03 1.14 -2.66
CA ILE A 82 15.35 1.45 -2.10
C ILE A 82 15.71 0.49 -0.98
N VAL A 83 14.80 0.33 -0.01
CA VAL A 83 15.08 -0.45 1.19
C VAL A 83 15.20 -1.94 0.88
N MET A 84 14.33 -2.45 0.02
CA MET A 84 14.32 -3.87 -0.32
C MET A 84 15.26 -4.21 -1.48
N ASN A 85 15.87 -3.20 -2.09
CA ASN A 85 16.74 -3.36 -3.25
C ASN A 85 16.06 -4.16 -4.37
N GLU A 86 14.78 -3.84 -4.59
CA GLU A 86 13.94 -4.50 -5.59
C GLU A 86 13.39 -3.46 -6.57
N ASN A 87 13.22 -3.90 -7.81
CA ASN A 87 12.66 -3.04 -8.85
C ASN A 87 11.25 -3.53 -9.20
N PHE A 88 10.25 -2.96 -8.53
CA PHE A 88 8.86 -3.30 -8.78
C PHE A 88 8.39 -2.74 -10.11
N ASP A 89 7.71 -3.56 -10.89
CA ASP A 89 7.10 -3.12 -12.13
C ASP A 89 5.68 -2.63 -11.87
N ILE A 90 5.56 -1.64 -10.99
CA ILE A 90 4.28 -1.04 -10.63
C ILE A 90 4.44 0.48 -10.60
N LYS A 91 3.43 1.18 -11.09
CA LYS A 91 3.40 2.65 -11.07
C LYS A 91 2.25 3.12 -10.20
N CYS A 92 2.42 4.27 -9.55
CA CYS A 92 1.35 4.82 -8.72
C CYS A 92 0.08 5.08 -9.54
N THR A 93 0.22 5.38 -10.82
CA THR A 93 -0.95 5.55 -11.71
C THR A 93 -1.72 4.25 -11.90
N ASN A 94 -1.04 3.10 -11.93
CA ASN A 94 -1.72 1.80 -12.00
C ASN A 94 -2.57 1.57 -10.75
N ILE A 95 -2.02 1.90 -9.59
CA ILE A 95 -2.75 1.76 -8.33
C ILE A 95 -3.98 2.67 -8.32
N LEU A 96 -3.81 3.91 -8.75
CA LEU A 96 -4.91 4.88 -8.76
C LEU A 96 -6.06 4.42 -9.65
N LYS A 97 -5.76 3.80 -10.77
CA LYS A 97 -6.77 3.32 -11.72
C LYS A 97 -7.27 1.92 -11.41
N GLY A 98 -6.69 1.25 -10.41
CA GLY A 98 -7.05 -0.13 -10.08
C GLY A 98 -6.55 -1.13 -11.09
N GLU A 99 -5.50 -0.79 -11.83
CA GLU A 99 -4.88 -1.67 -12.83
C GLU A 99 -3.82 -2.56 -12.20
N GLN A 100 -3.57 -3.71 -12.80
CA GLN A 100 -2.52 -4.66 -12.40
C GLN A 100 -2.55 -4.98 -10.90
N PRO A 101 -3.70 -5.44 -10.39
CA PRO A 101 -3.85 -5.69 -8.95
C PRO A 101 -2.89 -6.73 -8.39
N GLU A 102 -2.46 -7.70 -9.20
CA GLU A 102 -1.49 -8.70 -8.77
C GLU A 102 -0.13 -8.06 -8.47
N LYS A 103 0.27 -7.05 -9.22
CA LYS A 103 1.52 -6.32 -8.96
C LYS A 103 1.40 -5.46 -7.72
N THR A 104 0.22 -4.86 -7.51
CA THR A 104 -0.06 -4.09 -6.30
C THR A 104 0.03 -4.97 -5.07
N ASN A 105 -0.54 -6.17 -5.11
CA ASN A 105 -0.46 -7.12 -4.02
C ASN A 105 0.99 -7.55 -3.75
N TYR A 106 1.76 -7.77 -4.79
CA TYR A 106 3.17 -8.11 -4.68
C TYR A 106 3.94 -7.00 -3.95
N PHE A 107 3.71 -5.75 -4.36
CA PHE A 107 4.31 -4.58 -3.71
C PHE A 107 3.96 -4.51 -2.22
N LEU A 108 2.71 -4.72 -1.87
CA LEU A 108 2.28 -4.68 -0.47
C LEU A 108 2.98 -5.73 0.37
N ARG A 109 3.16 -6.93 -0.16
CA ARG A 109 3.87 -8.00 0.56
C ARG A 109 5.33 -7.65 0.82
N PHE A 110 5.97 -6.97 -0.12
CA PHE A 110 7.35 -6.52 0.06
C PHE A 110 7.46 -5.50 1.18
N ARG A 111 6.47 -4.63 1.33
CA ARG A 111 6.48 -3.65 2.40
C ARG A 111 6.45 -4.30 3.78
N TYR A 112 5.83 -5.46 3.89
CA TYR A 112 5.76 -6.19 5.15
C TYR A 112 7.13 -6.78 5.55
N GLN A 113 7.84 -7.24 4.56
CA GLN A 113 9.14 -7.85 4.78
C GLN A 113 10.21 -6.79 5.03
#